data_c4ad5b7217f79aeac85071ac8ef5e371
#
_entry.id   c4ad5b7217f79aeac85071ac8ef5e371
#
_cell.length_a   1.000
_cell.length_b   1.000
_cell.length_c   1.000
_cell.angle_alpha   90.00
_cell.angle_beta   90.00
_cell.angle_gamma   90.00
#
_symmetry.space_group_name_H-M   'P 1'
#
loop_
_entity.id
_entity.type
_entity.pdbx_description
1 polymer ?
#
loop_
_entity_poly.entity_id
_entity_poly.type
_entity_poly.pdbx_seq_one_letter_code
_entity_poly.pdbx_strand_id
1 'polypeptide(L)'
;MSGNVAIRTIGDTVLGKGTVYTQAASTAASSGDNTVVAAPSAGNHLVVKDLMVQNESSTETTVILKSGSTAKWRGKLAANAALSLSFAVGEEWRLGTAEALVLNLSGANSHGYSIRYRTEAD
;
A
#
# COMPACT_ATOMS: atom_id res chain seq x y z
N MET A 1 -10.11 -12.35 -31.02
CA MET A 1 -9.30 -12.81 -31.01
C MET A 1 -9.05 -12.69 -31.12
N SER A 2 -9.32 -12.21 -30.86
CA SER A 2 -8.55 -12.41 -30.72
C SER A 2 -8.17 -12.07 -30.70
N GLY A 3 -8.44 -11.77 -30.27
CA GLY A 3 -7.40 -12.00 -30.17
C GLY A 3 -7.30 -11.80 -30.06
N ASN A 4 -7.49 -11.47 -29.52
CA ASN A 4 -6.74 -11.82 -29.47
C ASN A 4 -6.61 -12.10 -29.21
N VAL A 5 -7.01 -11.96 -28.68
CA VAL A 5 -6.28 -12.55 -28.47
C VAL A 5 -6.02 -12.67 -28.22
N ALA A 6 -6.15 -12.46 -27.89
CA ALA A 6 -5.35 -12.79 -27.63
C ALA A 6 -5.08 -12.46 -27.32
N ILE A 7 -5.06 -12.02 -27.08
CA ILE A 7 -4.21 -12.01 -26.77
C ILE A 7 -4.37 -11.66 -26.33
N ARG A 8 -4.51 -11.26 -25.90
CA ARG A 8 -3.99 -11.34 -25.60
C ARG A 8 -3.80 -11.50 -25.06
N THR A 9 -4.06 -11.36 -24.82
CA THR A 9 -3.30 -11.72 -24.48
C THR A 9 -2.92 -11.75 -24.21
N ILE A 10 -2.75 -11.51 -23.99
CA ILE A 10 -2.01 -11.68 -23.82
C ILE A 10 -2.04 -11.29 -23.41
N GLY A 11 -2.40 -10.78 -23.28
CA GLY A 11 -1.93 -10.61 -22.83
C GLY A 11 -2.43 -10.33 -22.23
N ASP A 12 -2.67 -10.25 -22.04
CA ASP A 12 -2.82 -10.37 -21.57
C ASP A 12 -2.69 -10.85 -20.99
N THR A 13 -2.44 -11.03 -20.53
CA THR A 13 -2.09 -11.39 -20.12
C THR A 13 -1.34 -11.50 -20.13
N VAL A 14 -1.09 -11.88 -20.22
CA VAL A 14 -0.13 -11.76 -20.24
C VAL A 14 0.57 -10.96 -20.26
N LEU A 15 0.84 -11.08 -20.33
CA LEU A 15 1.57 -10.01 -20.03
C LEU A 15 0.95 -9.23 -18.94
N GLY A 16 1.54 -8.77 -17.99
CA GLY A 16 1.01 -8.07 -16.85
C GLY A 16 -0.08 -7.05 -17.10
N LYS A 17 -0.43 -6.92 -18.32
CA LYS A 17 -1.47 -6.03 -18.75
C LYS A 17 -2.83 -6.34 -18.13
N GLY A 18 -3.05 -7.57 -17.69
CA GLY A 18 -4.30 -7.95 -17.05
C GLY A 18 -4.40 -7.52 -15.60
N THR A 19 -3.33 -7.01 -14.99
CA THR A 19 -3.33 -6.62 -13.59
C THR A 19 -3.47 -5.12 -13.46
N VAL A 20 -4.53 -4.68 -12.79
CA VAL A 20 -4.80 -3.26 -12.58
C VAL A 20 -4.66 -2.94 -11.10
N TYR A 21 -3.91 -1.88 -10.82
CA TYR A 21 -3.72 -1.38 -9.46
C TYR A 21 -4.42 -0.04 -9.28
N THR A 22 -4.94 0.17 -8.08
CA THR A 22 -5.50 1.44 -7.66
C THR A 22 -4.41 2.21 -6.91
N GLN A 23 -4.36 3.52 -7.11
CA GLN A 23 -3.43 4.37 -6.39
C GLN A 23 -4.16 5.16 -5.31
N ALA A 24 -3.64 5.11 -4.09
CA ALA A 24 -4.08 5.95 -3.00
C ALA A 24 -2.93 6.90 -2.65
N ALA A 25 -3.17 8.20 -2.74
CA ALA A 25 -2.14 9.20 -2.45
C ALA A 25 -2.77 10.35 -1.66
N SER A 26 -2.19 10.68 -0.52
CA SER A 26 -2.68 11.76 0.34
C SER A 26 -1.65 12.05 1.43
N THR A 27 -2.09 12.65 2.52
CA THR A 27 -1.28 13.01 3.67
C THR A 27 -1.91 12.46 4.94
N ALA A 28 -1.08 11.86 5.80
CA ALA A 28 -1.46 11.43 7.14
C ALA A 28 -0.75 12.35 8.13
N ALA A 29 -1.47 12.87 9.13
CA ALA A 29 -0.92 13.86 10.04
C ALA A 29 -1.39 13.70 11.49
N SER A 30 -2.08 12.62 11.81
CA SER A 30 -2.56 12.38 13.17
C SER A 30 -1.63 11.43 13.90
N SER A 31 -1.38 11.71 15.18
CA SER A 31 -0.67 10.76 16.05
C SER A 31 -1.51 9.49 16.16
N GLY A 32 -0.86 8.34 16.14
CA GLY A 32 -1.54 7.05 16.19
C GLY A 32 -1.89 6.54 14.79
N ASP A 33 -2.97 5.79 14.69
CA ASP A 33 -3.36 5.11 13.45
C ASP A 33 -4.03 6.06 12.46
N ASN A 34 -3.55 6.02 11.21
CA ASN A 34 -4.16 6.71 10.08
C ASN A 34 -4.49 5.64 9.03
N THR A 35 -5.76 5.50 8.67
CA THR A 35 -6.14 4.58 7.61
C THR A 35 -5.77 5.18 6.26
N VAL A 36 -4.86 4.52 5.54
CA VAL A 36 -4.40 5.01 4.24
C VAL A 36 -5.05 4.26 3.08
N VAL A 37 -5.47 3.02 3.28
CA VAL A 37 -6.34 2.29 2.36
C VAL A 37 -7.42 1.61 3.20
N ALA A 38 -8.68 1.89 2.89
CA ALA A 38 -9.80 1.35 3.65
C ALA A 38 -9.86 -0.18 3.54
N ALA A 39 -10.38 -0.82 4.59
CA ALA A 39 -10.56 -2.26 4.59
C ALA A 39 -11.50 -2.67 3.45
N PRO A 40 -11.17 -3.75 2.72
CA PRO A 40 -12.09 -4.28 1.72
C PRO A 40 -13.26 -5.00 2.39
N SER A 41 -14.25 -5.39 1.60
CA SER A 41 -15.38 -6.14 2.12
C SER A 41 -14.95 -7.51 2.66
N ALA A 42 -15.81 -8.12 3.47
CA ALA A 42 -15.56 -9.45 4.03
C ALA A 42 -15.28 -10.45 2.90
N GLY A 43 -14.35 -11.36 3.12
CA GLY A 43 -13.93 -12.36 2.13
C GLY A 43 -12.88 -11.85 1.15
N ASN A 44 -12.39 -10.63 1.32
CA ASN A 44 -11.38 -10.04 0.45
C ASN A 44 -10.21 -9.51 1.28
N HIS A 45 -9.07 -9.35 0.62
CA HIS A 45 -7.89 -8.76 1.24
C HIS A 45 -7.21 -7.80 0.27
N LEU A 46 -6.43 -6.87 0.82
CA LEU A 46 -5.62 -5.95 0.04
C LEU A 46 -4.30 -6.60 -0.34
N VAL A 47 -3.82 -6.29 -1.54
CA VAL A 47 -2.50 -6.70 -2.02
C VAL A 47 -1.76 -5.42 -2.41
N VAL A 48 -0.68 -5.12 -1.70
CA VAL A 48 0.09 -3.89 -1.90
C VAL A 48 1.26 -4.17 -2.83
N LYS A 49 1.29 -3.48 -3.96
CA LYS A 49 2.36 -3.62 -4.96
C LYS A 49 3.58 -2.80 -4.59
N ASP A 50 3.37 -1.55 -4.23
CA ASP A 50 4.44 -0.66 -3.78
C ASP A 50 3.86 0.49 -2.97
N LEU A 51 4.72 1.14 -2.22
CA LEU A 51 4.32 2.30 -1.44
C LEU A 51 5.50 3.22 -1.22
N MET A 52 5.19 4.50 -1.03
CA MET A 52 6.15 5.52 -0.62
C MET A 52 5.53 6.31 0.52
N VAL A 53 6.33 6.64 1.52
CA VAL A 53 5.93 7.49 2.64
C VAL A 53 7.07 8.46 2.88
N GLN A 54 6.75 9.75 2.97
CA GLN A 54 7.74 10.78 3.27
C GLN A 54 7.33 11.59 4.49
N ASN A 55 8.26 11.73 5.41
CA ASN A 55 8.09 12.64 6.54
C ASN A 55 8.31 14.08 6.05
N GLU A 56 7.21 14.82 5.91
CA GLU A 56 7.26 16.19 5.42
C GLU A 56 7.46 17.21 6.55
N SER A 57 7.66 16.74 7.77
CA SER A 57 7.86 17.61 8.93
C SER A 57 9.32 17.79 9.26
N SER A 58 9.59 18.67 10.20
CA SER A 58 10.96 18.89 10.72
C SER A 58 11.28 17.99 11.92
N THR A 59 10.38 17.05 12.26
CA THR A 59 10.52 16.19 13.44
C THR A 59 10.62 14.74 13.03
N GLU A 60 11.63 14.02 13.55
CA GLU A 60 11.73 12.57 13.34
C GLU A 60 10.49 11.88 13.88
N THR A 61 9.98 10.90 13.16
CA THR A 61 8.77 10.16 13.52
C THR A 61 9.01 8.67 13.42
N THR A 62 8.57 7.91 14.42
CA THR A 62 8.50 6.45 14.28
C THR A 62 7.25 6.12 13.47
N VAL A 63 7.45 5.34 12.43
CA VAL A 63 6.42 4.96 11.48
C VAL A 63 6.21 3.46 11.54
N ILE A 64 4.97 3.02 11.63
CA ILE A 64 4.61 1.60 11.59
C ILE A 64 3.57 1.42 10.51
N LEU A 65 3.87 0.54 9.55
CA LEU A 65 2.90 0.12 8.54
C LEU A 65 2.20 -1.13 9.05
N LYS A 66 0.88 -1.12 9.05
CA LYS A 66 0.09 -2.18 9.70
C LYS A 66 -0.98 -2.72 8.76
N SER A 67 -1.21 -4.03 8.86
CA SER A 67 -2.41 -4.66 8.33
C SER A 67 -3.40 -4.73 9.50
N GLY A 68 -4.45 -3.91 9.45
CA GLY A 68 -5.33 -3.76 10.59
C GLY A 68 -4.54 -3.33 11.83
N SER A 69 -4.43 -4.21 12.80
CA SER A 69 -3.65 -3.95 14.03
C SER A 69 -2.27 -4.63 14.02
N THR A 70 -1.93 -5.37 12.98
CA THR A 70 -0.68 -6.14 12.91
C THR A 70 0.40 -5.36 12.18
N ALA A 71 1.54 -5.12 12.84
CA ALA A 71 2.65 -4.41 12.22
C ALA A 71 3.28 -5.25 11.11
N LYS A 72 3.50 -4.62 9.96
CA LYS A 72 4.21 -5.23 8.82
C LYS A 72 5.61 -4.65 8.67
N TRP A 73 5.80 -3.40 8.97
CA TRP A 73 7.09 -2.72 8.92
C TRP A 73 7.12 -1.62 9.96
N ARG A 74 8.29 -1.41 10.53
CA ARG A 74 8.48 -0.39 11.58
C ARG A 74 9.85 0.24 11.43
N GLY A 75 9.92 1.55 11.56
CA GLY A 75 11.19 2.27 11.53
C GLY A 75 11.02 3.73 11.83
N LYS A 76 12.13 4.45 11.81
CA LYS A 76 12.13 5.90 12.05
C LYS A 76 12.41 6.62 10.74
N LEU A 77 11.64 7.67 10.47
CA LEU A 77 11.90 8.58 9.38
C LEU A 77 12.35 9.91 9.96
N ALA A 78 13.57 10.29 9.66
CA ALA A 78 14.08 11.61 9.99
C ALA A 78 13.29 12.68 9.24
N ALA A 79 13.45 13.94 9.65
CA ALA A 79 12.84 15.05 8.92
C ALA A 79 13.16 14.94 7.43
N ASN A 80 12.13 15.05 6.60
CA ASN A 80 12.22 15.01 5.14
C ASN A 80 12.68 13.67 4.55
N ALA A 81 12.89 12.64 5.36
CA ALA A 81 13.28 11.33 4.86
C ALA A 81 12.06 10.58 4.28
N ALA A 82 12.33 9.71 3.33
CA ALA A 82 11.30 8.92 2.68
C ALA A 82 11.60 7.43 2.76
N LEU A 83 10.52 6.64 2.82
CA LEU A 83 10.55 5.19 2.71
C LEU A 83 9.95 4.82 1.37
N SER A 84 10.58 3.88 0.67
CA SER A 84 10.03 3.33 -0.57
C SER A 84 10.15 1.82 -0.53
N LEU A 85 9.03 1.12 -0.69
CA LEU A 85 8.98 -0.33 -0.75
C LEU A 85 8.30 -0.75 -2.05
N SER A 86 8.91 -1.71 -2.74
CA SER A 86 8.39 -2.23 -4.00
C SER A 86 8.57 -3.74 -4.01
N PHE A 87 7.56 -4.46 -4.48
CA PHE A 87 7.54 -5.92 -4.42
C PHE A 87 7.42 -6.50 -5.82
N ALA A 88 8.12 -7.61 -6.05
CA ALA A 88 8.01 -8.34 -7.30
C ALA A 88 6.61 -8.94 -7.42
N VAL A 89 6.20 -9.19 -8.66
CA VAL A 89 4.94 -9.89 -8.94
C VAL A 89 4.97 -11.25 -8.25
N GLY A 90 3.93 -11.56 -7.51
CA GLY A 90 3.84 -12.80 -6.72
C GLY A 90 4.38 -12.67 -5.31
N GLU A 91 5.07 -11.57 -4.99
CA GLU A 91 5.65 -11.35 -3.66
C GLU A 91 5.12 -10.08 -2.99
N GLU A 92 4.01 -9.57 -3.49
CA GLU A 92 3.40 -8.36 -2.92
C GLU A 92 2.95 -8.61 -1.47
N TRP A 93 2.79 -7.53 -0.73
CA TRP A 93 2.23 -7.62 0.63
C TRP A 93 0.76 -8.00 0.54
N ARG A 94 0.43 -9.15 1.11
CA ARG A 94 -0.95 -9.57 1.30
C ARG A 94 -1.37 -9.21 2.71
N LEU A 95 -2.38 -8.37 2.84
CA LEU A 95 -2.91 -8.01 4.15
C LEU A 95 -3.91 -9.07 4.62
N GLY A 96 -4.29 -9.01 5.89
CA GLY A 96 -5.31 -9.91 6.43
C GLY A 96 -6.69 -9.64 5.82
N THR A 97 -7.56 -10.64 5.92
CA THR A 97 -8.93 -10.56 5.42
C THR A 97 -9.67 -9.37 6.03
N ALA A 98 -10.24 -8.53 5.16
CA ALA A 98 -11.03 -7.37 5.55
C ALA A 98 -10.26 -6.41 6.46
N GLU A 99 -8.93 -6.30 6.27
CA GLU A 99 -8.10 -5.40 7.07
C GLU A 99 -7.63 -4.22 6.24
N ALA A 100 -7.65 -3.04 6.85
CA ALA A 100 -7.15 -1.81 6.24
C ALA A 100 -5.63 -1.76 6.26
N LEU A 101 -5.04 -1.01 5.33
CA LEU A 101 -3.65 -0.61 5.44
C LEU A 101 -3.59 0.65 6.30
N VAL A 102 -2.80 0.59 7.36
CA VAL A 102 -2.74 1.65 8.36
C VAL A 102 -1.32 2.17 8.48
N LEU A 103 -1.18 3.48 8.55
CA LEU A 103 0.07 4.16 8.81
C LEU A 103 0.00 4.75 10.23
N ASN A 104 0.77 4.17 11.14
CA ASN A 104 0.82 4.64 12.53
C ASN A 104 2.00 5.59 12.69
N LEU A 105 1.73 6.77 13.24
CA LEU A 105 2.73 7.82 13.47
C LEU A 105 2.89 8.05 14.96
N SER A 106 4.13 8.16 15.41
CA SER A 106 4.44 8.42 16.83
C SER A 106 4.10 9.85 17.28
N GLY A 107 3.81 10.73 16.32
CA GLY A 107 3.44 12.11 16.60
C GLY A 107 2.60 12.69 15.49
N ALA A 108 1.98 13.84 15.74
CA ALA A 108 1.11 14.53 14.78
C ALA A 108 1.96 15.29 13.74
N ASN A 109 2.77 14.56 13.00
CA ASN A 109 3.68 15.10 11.98
C ASN A 109 3.21 14.70 10.60
N SER A 110 3.19 15.63 9.66
CA SER A 110 2.66 15.40 8.32
C SER A 110 3.55 14.42 7.54
N HIS A 111 2.93 13.38 6.99
CA HIS A 111 3.57 12.39 6.13
C HIS A 111 2.77 12.23 4.86
N GLY A 112 3.40 12.54 3.71
CA GLY A 112 2.81 12.25 2.42
C GLY A 112 2.96 10.78 2.08
N TYR A 113 1.98 10.19 1.40
CA TYR A 113 2.07 8.79 0.99
C TYR A 113 1.48 8.58 -0.39
N SER A 114 1.97 7.53 -1.06
CA SER A 114 1.44 7.06 -2.32
C SER A 114 1.54 5.53 -2.32
N ILE A 115 0.43 4.86 -2.55
CA ILE A 115 0.33 3.40 -2.44
C ILE A 115 -0.38 2.86 -3.67
N ARG A 116 0.21 1.83 -4.29
CA ARG A 116 -0.48 1.09 -5.35
C ARG A 116 -0.88 -0.27 -4.80
N TYR A 117 -2.15 -0.60 -4.99
CA TYR A 117 -2.73 -1.82 -4.43
C TYR A 117 -3.84 -2.36 -5.30
N ARG A 118 -4.24 -3.59 -5.04
CA ARG A 118 -5.46 -4.17 -5.56
C ARG A 118 -6.16 -4.96 -4.47
N THR A 119 -7.40 -5.31 -4.72
CA THR A 119 -8.19 -6.16 -3.83
C THR A 119 -8.33 -7.52 -4.47
N GLU A 120 -8.15 -8.57 -3.66
CA GLU A 120 -8.30 -9.96 -4.09
C GLU A 120 -9.26 -10.70 -3.18
N ALA A 121 -10.02 -11.64 -3.76
CA ALA A 121 -10.81 -12.57 -2.96
C ALA A 121 -9.89 -13.56 -2.23
N ASP A 122 -10.27 -13.90 -1.01
CA ASP A 122 -9.51 -14.85 -0.19
C ASP A 122 -9.57 -16.27 -0.77
#